data_34c1edc849ed550a1f0e4622e6298b8f
#
_entry.id   34c1edc849ed550a1f0e4622e6298b8f
#
_cell.length_a   1.000
_cell.length_b   1.000
_cell.length_c   1.000
_cell.angle_alpha   90.00
_cell.angle_beta   90.00
_cell.angle_gamma   90.00
#
_symmetry.space_group_name_H-M   'P 1'
#
loop_
_entity.id
_entity.type
_entity.pdbx_description
1 polymer ?
#
loop_
_entity_poly.entity_id
_entity_poly.type
_entity_poly.pdbx_seq_one_letter_code
_entity_poly.pdbx_strand_id
1 'polypeptide(L)'
;MRSSDQTRTVPKGAHLFGGDWRPDAAGGTAVSQSPARPDEPVGVYPLGDSGKASGAVGAAVEAQASWRILGFGGRARIMERAAVLFDERADELALMCTMEEGKTLAESRGEAVLAAETFRYQAGLAKTSTERIFPTNNPGETIRTVRAPLGVVGIVTPWNFPILIPVWKIAPALAAGNTVVWKPASNTPLTSVAIARLLDDAGVPAGVLDRKSGV
;
A
#
# COMPACT_ATOMS: atom_id res chain seq x y z
N MET A 1 -3.85 14.98 -41.98
CA MET A 1 -4.53 15.84 -41.00
C MET A 1 -4.64 15.04 -39.71
N ARG A 2 -3.72 15.21 -38.76
CA ARG A 2 -3.84 14.68 -37.41
C ARG A 2 -4.22 15.86 -36.50
N SER A 3 -5.50 15.94 -36.23
CA SER A 3 -6.07 16.90 -35.28
C SER A 3 -6.05 16.32 -33.91
N SER A 4 -5.87 17.21 -33.01
CA SER A 4 -6.13 17.36 -31.58
C SER A 4 -4.94 17.01 -30.69
N ASP A 5 -4.23 18.06 -30.43
CA ASP A 5 -3.53 18.41 -29.21
C ASP A 5 -4.51 18.29 -28.02
N GLN A 6 -4.75 17.06 -27.56
CA GLN A 6 -5.22 16.84 -26.21
C GLN A 6 -3.99 16.99 -25.32
N THR A 7 -3.80 18.15 -24.74
CA THR A 7 -2.88 18.40 -23.63
C THR A 7 -3.12 17.33 -22.58
N ARG A 8 -2.37 16.23 -22.70
CA ARG A 8 -2.41 15.10 -21.78
C ARG A 8 -1.93 15.63 -20.42
N THR A 9 -2.85 15.86 -19.52
CA THR A 9 -2.49 16.31 -18.16
C THR A 9 -1.58 15.27 -17.54
N VAL A 10 -0.33 15.69 -17.28
CA VAL A 10 0.68 14.82 -16.67
C VAL A 10 0.19 14.46 -15.26
N PRO A 11 0.03 13.18 -14.92
CA PRO A 11 -0.41 12.77 -13.59
C PRO A 11 0.47 13.35 -12.48
N LYS A 12 -0.15 13.82 -11.41
CA LYS A 12 0.56 14.33 -10.24
C LYS A 12 0.52 13.31 -9.12
N GLY A 13 1.69 12.92 -8.64
CA GLY A 13 1.83 12.13 -7.43
C GLY A 13 1.57 12.98 -6.17
N ALA A 14 1.33 12.31 -5.06
CA ALA A 14 1.19 12.93 -3.75
C ALA A 14 1.71 12.00 -2.66
N HIS A 15 2.09 12.54 -1.53
CA HIS A 15 2.28 11.78 -0.30
C HIS A 15 0.91 11.50 0.34
N LEU A 16 0.82 10.41 1.08
CA LEU A 16 -0.33 10.13 1.95
C LEU A 16 0.15 10.11 3.40
N PHE A 17 -0.37 11.03 4.23
CA PHE A 17 -0.06 11.12 5.66
C PHE A 17 -1.31 11.37 6.46
N GLY A 18 -1.60 10.51 7.43
CA GLY A 18 -2.74 10.68 8.31
C GLY A 18 -4.08 10.79 7.58
N GLY A 19 -4.19 10.19 6.38
CA GLY A 19 -5.36 10.29 5.51
C GLY A 19 -5.38 11.48 4.55
N ASP A 20 -4.43 12.42 4.67
CA ASP A 20 -4.34 13.59 3.78
C ASP A 20 -3.43 13.32 2.58
N TRP A 21 -3.94 13.57 1.38
CA TRP A 21 -3.15 13.57 0.15
C TRP A 21 -2.42 14.90 -0.02
N ARG A 22 -1.11 14.89 0.16
CA ARG A 22 -0.26 16.10 0.18
C ARG A 22 0.63 16.18 -1.05
N PRO A 23 0.41 17.16 -1.94
CA PRO A 23 1.29 17.39 -3.10
C PRO A 23 2.55 18.18 -2.77
N ASP A 24 2.72 18.62 -1.52
CA ASP A 24 3.82 19.46 -1.08
C ASP A 24 5.17 18.73 -1.18
N ALA A 25 6.15 19.42 -1.75
CA ALA A 25 7.43 18.88 -2.15
C ALA A 25 8.58 19.55 -1.36
N ALA A 26 8.67 19.29 -0.03
CA ALA A 26 9.74 19.86 0.79
C ALA A 26 11.13 19.45 0.30
N GLY A 27 11.26 18.26 -0.29
CA GLY A 27 12.49 17.77 -0.94
C GLY A 27 12.58 18.08 -2.45
N GLY A 28 11.69 18.92 -2.99
CA GLY A 28 11.58 19.15 -4.42
C GLY A 28 10.61 18.19 -5.12
N THR A 29 10.61 18.20 -6.44
CA THR A 29 9.82 17.31 -7.29
C THR A 29 10.73 16.47 -8.19
N ALA A 30 10.28 15.28 -8.57
CA ALA A 30 10.93 14.46 -9.57
C ALA A 30 9.92 14.01 -10.64
N VAL A 31 10.45 13.65 -11.79
CA VAL A 31 9.67 13.18 -12.94
C VAL A 31 9.80 11.67 -13.03
N SER A 32 8.68 10.98 -13.12
CA SER A 32 8.64 9.57 -13.51
C SER A 32 8.67 9.50 -15.03
N GLN A 33 9.62 8.74 -15.58
CA GLN A 33 9.83 8.56 -17.00
C GLN A 33 9.56 7.13 -17.41
N SER A 34 9.01 6.95 -18.61
CA SER A 34 8.84 5.61 -19.18
C SER A 34 10.17 5.13 -19.78
N PRO A 35 10.66 3.92 -19.43
CA PRO A 35 11.85 3.37 -20.06
C PRO A 35 11.66 3.09 -21.56
N ALA A 36 10.42 2.88 -22.01
CA ALA A 36 10.09 2.68 -23.42
C ALA A 36 10.02 4.00 -24.20
N ARG A 37 9.79 5.13 -23.51
CA ARG A 37 9.67 6.48 -24.10
C ARG A 37 10.32 7.51 -23.19
N PRO A 38 11.65 7.58 -23.14
CA PRO A 38 12.36 8.43 -22.17
C PRO A 38 12.06 9.92 -22.29
N ASP A 39 11.64 10.37 -23.48
CA ASP A 39 11.29 11.78 -23.74
C ASP A 39 9.86 12.15 -23.32
N GLU A 40 9.02 11.16 -22.96
CA GLU A 40 7.64 11.36 -22.54
C GLU A 40 7.52 11.13 -21.03
N PRO A 41 7.21 12.16 -20.23
CA PRO A 41 7.01 11.96 -18.79
C PRO A 41 5.74 11.16 -18.51
N VAL A 42 5.83 10.17 -17.62
CA VAL A 42 4.67 9.45 -17.09
C VAL A 42 3.94 10.31 -16.08
N GLY A 43 4.67 11.02 -15.24
CA GLY A 43 4.10 11.95 -14.28
C GLY A 43 5.14 12.64 -13.40
N VAL A 44 4.66 13.53 -12.54
CA VAL A 44 5.48 14.27 -11.57
C VAL A 44 5.08 13.88 -10.15
N TYR A 45 6.04 13.73 -9.27
CA TYR A 45 5.79 13.37 -7.88
C TYR A 45 6.66 14.19 -6.91
N PRO A 46 6.14 14.49 -5.69
CA PRO A 46 6.89 15.20 -4.67
C PRO A 46 7.93 14.29 -4.02
N LEU A 47 9.08 14.88 -3.69
CA LEU A 47 10.09 14.25 -2.84
C LEU A 47 9.85 14.66 -1.38
N GLY A 48 9.89 13.71 -0.48
CA GLY A 48 9.80 13.94 0.95
C GLY A 48 11.18 13.99 1.60
N ASP A 49 11.22 14.44 2.84
CA ASP A 49 12.39 14.51 3.71
C ASP A 49 12.22 13.66 4.98
N SER A 50 13.19 13.70 5.88
CA SER A 50 13.16 12.99 7.16
C SER A 50 12.03 13.49 8.09
N GLY A 51 11.69 14.79 8.03
CA GLY A 51 10.60 15.37 8.82
C GLY A 51 9.25 14.78 8.42
N LYS A 52 9.00 14.60 7.11
CA LYS A 52 7.80 13.92 6.61
C LYS A 52 7.75 12.44 7.01
N ALA A 53 8.91 11.77 7.03
CA ALA A 53 8.97 10.38 7.49
C ALA A 53 8.59 10.27 8.99
N SER A 54 9.10 11.17 9.82
CA SER A 54 8.75 11.23 11.25
C SER A 54 7.27 11.54 11.46
N GLY A 55 6.70 12.45 10.68
CA GLY A 55 5.27 12.77 10.71
C GLY A 55 4.39 11.57 10.34
N ALA A 56 4.76 10.81 9.32
CA ALA A 56 4.05 9.58 8.93
C ALA A 56 4.10 8.51 10.05
N VAL A 57 5.24 8.36 10.71
CA VAL A 57 5.36 7.46 11.86
C VAL A 57 4.46 7.91 13.00
N GLY A 58 4.42 9.22 13.31
CA GLY A 58 3.52 9.80 14.33
C GLY A 58 2.06 9.49 14.05
N ALA A 59 1.59 9.76 12.83
CA ALA A 59 0.21 9.45 12.41
C ALA A 59 -0.11 7.94 12.51
N ALA A 60 0.84 7.10 12.13
CA ALA A 60 0.68 5.65 12.22
C ALA A 60 0.61 5.15 13.67
N VAL A 61 1.36 5.77 14.60
CA VAL A 61 1.27 5.48 16.03
C VAL A 61 -0.11 5.85 16.58
N GLU A 62 -0.63 7.03 16.23
CA GLU A 62 -1.94 7.50 16.67
C GLU A 62 -3.08 6.60 16.16
N ALA A 63 -3.01 6.15 14.90
CA ALA A 63 -4.03 5.31 14.28
C ALA A 63 -4.02 3.85 14.78
N GLN A 64 -2.93 3.39 15.39
CA GLN A 64 -2.73 1.98 15.72
C GLN A 64 -3.79 1.42 16.69
N ALA A 65 -4.19 2.20 17.69
CA ALA A 65 -5.17 1.75 18.70
C ALA A 65 -6.56 1.53 18.06
N SER A 66 -7.03 2.47 17.24
CA SER A 66 -8.33 2.38 16.56
C SER A 66 -8.36 1.22 15.55
N TRP A 67 -7.28 1.02 14.81
CA TRP A 67 -7.14 -0.10 13.87
C TRP A 67 -7.18 -1.45 14.57
N ARG A 68 -6.52 -1.57 15.73
CA ARG A 68 -6.54 -2.77 16.55
C ARG A 68 -7.95 -3.06 17.09
N ILE A 69 -8.66 -2.04 17.61
CA ILE A 69 -9.99 -2.16 18.22
C ILE A 69 -11.03 -2.58 17.17
N LEU A 70 -10.85 -2.27 15.90
CA LEU A 70 -11.74 -2.70 14.82
C LEU A 70 -11.91 -4.22 14.74
N GLY A 71 -10.98 -4.98 15.32
CA GLY A 71 -11.02 -6.43 15.41
C GLY A 71 -10.76 -7.13 14.08
N PHE A 72 -10.67 -8.45 14.13
CA PHE A 72 -10.36 -9.28 12.95
C PHE A 72 -11.42 -9.13 11.85
N GLY A 73 -12.71 -9.23 12.20
CA GLY A 73 -13.80 -9.14 11.22
C GLY A 73 -13.93 -7.77 10.56
N GLY A 74 -13.66 -6.69 11.30
CA GLY A 74 -13.66 -5.34 10.77
C GLY A 74 -12.56 -5.12 9.73
N ARG A 75 -11.33 -5.51 10.08
CA ARG A 75 -10.19 -5.45 9.17
C ARG A 75 -10.38 -6.33 7.93
N ALA A 76 -10.87 -7.57 8.11
CA ALA A 76 -11.12 -8.48 7.01
C ALA A 76 -12.09 -7.90 5.98
N ARG A 77 -13.18 -7.22 6.39
CA ARG A 77 -14.10 -6.56 5.45
C ARG A 77 -13.44 -5.49 4.60
N ILE A 78 -12.56 -4.68 5.19
CA ILE A 78 -11.80 -3.67 4.45
C ILE A 78 -10.86 -4.34 3.43
N MET A 79 -10.20 -5.41 3.83
CA MET A 79 -9.29 -6.16 2.95
C MET A 79 -10.04 -6.87 1.80
N GLU A 80 -11.23 -7.41 2.07
CA GLU A 80 -12.10 -7.98 1.02
C GLU A 80 -12.51 -6.91 0.02
N ARG A 81 -12.86 -5.69 0.49
CA ARG A 81 -13.16 -4.56 -0.38
C ARG A 81 -11.93 -4.15 -1.19
N ALA A 82 -10.73 -4.11 -0.59
CA ALA A 82 -9.50 -3.84 -1.32
C ALA A 82 -9.27 -4.86 -2.45
N ALA A 83 -9.49 -6.15 -2.18
CA ALA A 83 -9.38 -7.19 -3.20
C ALA A 83 -10.34 -6.97 -4.39
N VAL A 84 -11.58 -6.58 -4.12
CA VAL A 84 -12.55 -6.23 -5.18
C VAL A 84 -12.05 -5.06 -6.01
N LEU A 85 -11.54 -4.00 -5.37
CA LEU A 85 -11.02 -2.83 -6.08
C LEU A 85 -9.75 -3.14 -6.89
N PHE A 86 -8.90 -4.06 -6.42
CA PHE A 86 -7.76 -4.54 -7.21
C PHE A 86 -8.21 -5.24 -8.49
N ASP A 87 -9.27 -6.07 -8.44
CA ASP A 87 -9.83 -6.69 -9.65
C ASP A 87 -10.45 -5.65 -10.59
N GLU A 88 -11.28 -4.74 -10.05
CA GLU A 88 -11.99 -3.73 -10.85
C GLU A 88 -11.02 -2.76 -11.53
N ARG A 89 -9.88 -2.45 -10.90
CA ARG A 89 -8.87 -1.51 -11.40
C ARG A 89 -7.61 -2.20 -11.94
N ALA A 90 -7.67 -3.50 -12.21
CA ALA A 90 -6.50 -4.26 -12.64
C ALA A 90 -5.86 -3.69 -13.92
N ASP A 91 -6.66 -3.29 -14.88
CA ASP A 91 -6.17 -2.74 -16.15
C ASP A 91 -5.58 -1.33 -15.99
N GLU A 92 -6.14 -0.49 -15.10
CA GLU A 92 -5.59 0.83 -14.76
C GLU A 92 -4.23 0.70 -14.07
N LEU A 93 -4.15 -0.17 -13.05
CA LEU A 93 -2.90 -0.45 -12.32
C LEU A 93 -1.84 -1.04 -13.26
N ALA A 94 -2.24 -1.97 -14.13
CA ALA A 94 -1.34 -2.61 -15.09
C ALA A 94 -0.76 -1.58 -16.06
N LEU A 95 -1.58 -0.69 -16.61
CA LEU A 95 -1.13 0.35 -17.53
C LEU A 95 -0.13 1.29 -16.85
N MET A 96 -0.43 1.76 -15.64
CA MET A 96 0.49 2.62 -14.86
C MET A 96 1.82 1.91 -14.60
N CYS A 97 1.77 0.66 -14.14
CA CYS A 97 2.95 -0.16 -13.88
C CYS A 97 3.80 -0.35 -15.14
N THR A 98 3.20 -0.71 -16.26
CA THR A 98 3.88 -0.87 -17.56
C THR A 98 4.54 0.44 -18.00
N MET A 99 3.87 1.56 -17.82
CA MET A 99 4.41 2.87 -18.21
C MET A 99 5.63 3.28 -17.37
N GLU A 100 5.63 2.99 -16.07
CA GLU A 100 6.71 3.37 -15.16
C GLU A 100 7.87 2.37 -15.14
N GLU A 101 7.57 1.08 -15.11
CA GLU A 101 8.58 0.03 -14.92
C GLU A 101 9.09 -0.56 -16.24
N GLY A 102 8.22 -0.61 -17.26
CA GLY A 102 8.58 -1.07 -18.60
C GLY A 102 8.32 -2.54 -18.89
N LYS A 103 7.79 -3.32 -17.94
CA LYS A 103 7.33 -4.70 -18.21
C LYS A 103 6.09 -4.72 -19.11
N THR A 104 5.77 -5.88 -19.64
CA THR A 104 4.59 -6.04 -20.50
C THR A 104 3.29 -5.79 -19.74
N LEU A 105 2.26 -5.36 -20.47
CA LEU A 105 0.94 -5.14 -19.86
C LEU A 105 0.36 -6.43 -19.26
N ALA A 106 0.64 -7.57 -19.88
CA ALA A 106 0.19 -8.88 -19.38
C ALA A 106 0.82 -9.23 -18.04
N GLU A 107 2.12 -9.00 -17.88
CA GLU A 107 2.83 -9.21 -16.61
C GLU A 107 2.34 -8.26 -15.52
N SER A 108 2.18 -6.97 -15.85
CA SER A 108 1.64 -5.96 -14.92
C SER A 108 0.22 -6.30 -14.47
N ARG A 109 -0.62 -6.79 -15.39
CA ARG A 109 -1.98 -7.24 -15.08
C ARG A 109 -1.97 -8.47 -14.17
N GLY A 110 -1.04 -9.39 -14.40
CA GLY A 110 -0.82 -10.54 -13.51
C GLY A 110 -0.49 -10.14 -12.07
N GLU A 111 0.33 -9.09 -11.89
CA GLU A 111 0.60 -8.56 -10.54
C GLU A 111 -0.66 -8.03 -9.86
N ALA A 112 -1.52 -7.30 -10.58
CA ALA A 112 -2.75 -6.74 -10.01
C ALA A 112 -3.74 -7.84 -9.60
N VAL A 113 -3.89 -8.89 -10.40
CA VAL A 113 -4.71 -10.07 -10.08
C VAL A 113 -4.18 -10.78 -8.84
N LEU A 114 -2.88 -11.06 -8.78
CA LEU A 114 -2.25 -11.69 -7.61
C LEU A 114 -2.32 -10.81 -6.35
N ALA A 115 -2.34 -9.49 -6.51
CA ALA A 115 -2.57 -8.56 -5.41
C ALA A 115 -3.98 -8.73 -4.82
N ALA A 116 -5.01 -8.84 -5.66
CA ALA A 116 -6.37 -9.11 -5.23
C ALA A 116 -6.47 -10.46 -4.47
N GLU A 117 -5.87 -11.51 -5.01
CA GLU A 117 -5.82 -12.83 -4.37
C GLU A 117 -5.10 -12.78 -3.01
N THR A 118 -4.01 -12.02 -2.92
CA THR A 118 -3.27 -11.82 -1.67
C THR A 118 -4.14 -11.17 -0.60
N PHE A 119 -4.90 -10.13 -0.94
CA PHE A 119 -5.81 -9.48 -0.01
C PHE A 119 -6.94 -10.43 0.44
N ARG A 120 -7.53 -11.23 -0.47
CA ARG A 120 -8.54 -12.27 -0.12
C ARG A 120 -7.96 -13.30 0.83
N TYR A 121 -6.77 -13.82 0.52
CA TYR A 121 -6.10 -14.79 1.37
C TYR A 121 -5.87 -14.25 2.78
N GLN A 122 -5.33 -13.04 2.90
CA GLN A 122 -5.05 -12.41 4.19
C GLN A 122 -6.34 -12.06 4.96
N ALA A 123 -7.40 -11.67 4.27
CA ALA A 123 -8.71 -11.45 4.88
C ALA A 123 -9.29 -12.75 5.47
N GLY A 124 -9.13 -13.87 4.77
CA GLY A 124 -9.51 -15.20 5.26
C GLY A 124 -8.67 -15.62 6.47
N LEU A 125 -7.35 -15.47 6.37
CA LEU A 125 -6.42 -15.82 7.43
C LEU A 125 -6.66 -14.99 8.71
N ALA A 126 -7.00 -13.70 8.58
CA ALA A 126 -7.31 -12.83 9.70
C ALA A 126 -8.50 -13.32 10.53
N LYS A 127 -9.41 -14.09 9.93
CA LYS A 127 -10.59 -14.67 10.60
C LYS A 127 -10.30 -16.01 11.30
N THR A 128 -9.11 -16.58 11.09
CA THR A 128 -8.73 -17.86 11.71
C THR A 128 -7.96 -17.63 13.00
N SER A 129 -8.26 -18.42 14.04
CA SER A 129 -7.46 -18.40 15.27
C SER A 129 -6.12 -19.12 15.02
N THR A 130 -5.04 -18.45 15.38
CA THR A 130 -3.67 -19.03 15.37
C THR A 130 -3.14 -19.25 16.79
N GLU A 131 -4.00 -19.11 17.78
CA GLU A 131 -3.66 -19.34 19.20
C GLU A 131 -3.50 -20.83 19.47
N ARG A 132 -2.59 -21.14 20.39
CA ARG A 132 -2.37 -22.51 20.86
C ARG A 132 -2.57 -22.55 22.36
N ILE A 133 -3.21 -23.61 22.84
CA ILE A 133 -3.34 -23.91 24.26
C ILE A 133 -2.37 -25.05 24.57
N PHE A 134 -1.63 -24.90 25.65
CA PHE A 134 -0.68 -25.89 26.13
C PHE A 134 -1.11 -26.44 27.48
N PRO A 135 -0.90 -27.73 27.74
CA PRO A 135 -1.11 -28.30 29.06
C PRO A 135 -0.12 -27.70 30.08
N THR A 136 -0.52 -27.67 31.33
CA THR A 136 0.32 -27.30 32.48
C THR A 136 0.16 -28.35 33.56
N ASN A 137 1.20 -28.53 34.36
CA ASN A 137 1.16 -29.44 35.52
C ASN A 137 0.47 -28.82 36.75
N ASN A 138 0.12 -27.52 36.68
CA ASN A 138 -0.50 -26.81 37.81
C ASN A 138 -2.03 -26.85 37.65
N PRO A 139 -2.77 -27.44 38.62
CA PRO A 139 -4.22 -27.44 38.58
C PRO A 139 -4.80 -26.01 38.55
N GLY A 140 -5.74 -25.77 37.61
CA GLY A 140 -6.42 -24.48 37.47
C GLY A 140 -5.67 -23.46 36.59
N GLU A 141 -4.49 -23.80 36.06
CA GLU A 141 -3.74 -22.95 35.11
C GLU A 141 -4.01 -23.35 33.66
N THR A 142 -3.99 -22.37 32.79
CA THR A 142 -4.02 -22.56 31.31
C THR A 142 -2.95 -21.69 30.68
N ILE A 143 -2.08 -22.30 29.87
CA ILE A 143 -1.10 -21.60 29.06
C ILE A 143 -1.61 -21.47 27.65
N ARG A 144 -1.65 -20.24 27.12
CA ARG A 144 -2.00 -19.99 25.73
C ARG A 144 -1.04 -19.01 25.08
N THR A 145 -0.79 -19.18 23.78
CA THR A 145 -0.12 -18.16 22.99
C THR A 145 -1.16 -17.19 22.43
N VAL A 146 -0.84 -15.91 22.44
CA VAL A 146 -1.67 -14.85 21.86
C VAL A 146 -0.83 -14.11 20.85
N ARG A 147 -1.37 -13.94 19.65
CA ARG A 147 -0.73 -13.09 18.62
C ARG A 147 -1.18 -11.65 18.81
N ALA A 148 -0.23 -10.74 18.93
CA ALA A 148 -0.47 -9.31 19.04
C ALA A 148 0.22 -8.57 17.87
N PRO A 149 -0.35 -7.45 17.40
CA PRO A 149 0.34 -6.60 16.42
C PRO A 149 1.62 -6.03 17.02
N LEU A 150 2.65 -5.86 16.20
CA LEU A 150 3.92 -5.22 16.58
C LEU A 150 3.77 -3.70 16.77
N GLY A 151 2.74 -3.11 16.15
CA GLY A 151 2.50 -1.67 16.16
C GLY A 151 2.68 -1.07 14.76
N VAL A 152 3.64 -0.15 14.61
CA VAL A 152 3.96 0.47 13.31
C VAL A 152 5.00 -0.35 12.57
N VAL A 153 4.72 -0.66 11.31
CA VAL A 153 5.62 -1.42 10.42
C VAL A 153 6.14 -0.50 9.31
N GLY A 154 7.45 -0.34 9.26
CA GLY A 154 8.12 0.31 8.13
C GLY A 154 8.28 -0.66 6.96
N ILE A 155 7.83 -0.28 5.77
CA ILE A 155 7.93 -1.08 4.55
C ILE A 155 8.73 -0.31 3.50
N VAL A 156 9.83 -0.92 3.03
CA VAL A 156 10.61 -0.42 1.88
C VAL A 156 10.54 -1.46 0.78
N THR A 157 10.13 -1.05 -0.42
CA THR A 157 9.92 -1.98 -1.53
C THR A 157 10.73 -1.62 -2.76
N PRO A 158 11.19 -2.63 -3.53
CA PRO A 158 11.87 -2.45 -4.80
C PRO A 158 10.90 -2.09 -5.93
N TRP A 159 11.44 -1.91 -7.13
CA TRP A 159 10.72 -1.47 -8.32
C TRP A 159 10.28 -2.62 -9.25
N ASN A 160 10.87 -3.81 -9.13
CA ASN A 160 10.72 -4.89 -10.10
C ASN A 160 9.38 -5.64 -10.06
N PHE A 161 8.63 -5.54 -8.95
CA PHE A 161 7.23 -5.95 -8.81
C PHE A 161 6.47 -4.87 -8.04
N PRO A 162 6.22 -3.71 -8.68
CA PRO A 162 5.79 -2.51 -7.97
C PRO A 162 4.36 -2.57 -7.44
N ILE A 163 3.55 -3.52 -7.90
CA ILE A 163 2.22 -3.80 -7.35
C ILE A 163 2.31 -4.92 -6.30
N LEU A 164 2.93 -6.04 -6.64
CA LEU A 164 2.80 -7.27 -5.87
C LEU A 164 3.68 -7.30 -4.63
N ILE A 165 4.95 -6.86 -4.70
CA ILE A 165 5.83 -6.86 -3.52
C ILE A 165 5.32 -5.95 -2.40
N PRO A 166 4.83 -4.72 -2.65
CA PRO A 166 4.16 -3.94 -1.62
C PRO A 166 2.98 -4.68 -1.00
N VAL A 167 2.11 -5.26 -1.81
CA VAL A 167 0.91 -5.96 -1.34
C VAL A 167 1.26 -7.16 -0.47
N TRP A 168 2.28 -7.94 -0.80
CA TRP A 168 2.78 -9.07 0.02
C TRP A 168 3.23 -8.65 1.42
N LYS A 169 3.53 -7.38 1.63
CA LYS A 169 3.97 -6.84 2.92
C LYS A 169 2.86 -6.06 3.62
N ILE A 170 2.12 -5.24 2.87
CA ILE A 170 1.04 -4.40 3.40
C ILE A 170 -0.13 -5.27 3.88
N ALA A 171 -0.59 -6.22 3.06
CA ALA A 171 -1.77 -7.00 3.38
C ALA A 171 -1.63 -7.82 4.69
N PRO A 172 -0.56 -8.61 4.92
CA PRO A 172 -0.39 -9.31 6.19
C PRO A 172 -0.17 -8.37 7.37
N ALA A 173 0.52 -7.23 7.19
CA ALA A 173 0.69 -6.25 8.26
C ALA A 173 -0.64 -5.68 8.72
N LEU A 174 -1.50 -5.26 7.78
CA LEU A 174 -2.84 -4.75 8.06
C LEU A 174 -3.75 -5.82 8.67
N ALA A 175 -3.73 -7.06 8.15
CA ALA A 175 -4.49 -8.18 8.67
C ALA A 175 -4.19 -8.45 10.15
N ALA A 176 -2.90 -8.42 10.50
CA ALA A 176 -2.43 -8.63 11.87
C ALA A 176 -2.75 -7.46 12.83
N GLY A 177 -3.26 -6.33 12.31
CA GLY A 177 -3.61 -5.15 13.11
C GLY A 177 -2.47 -4.15 13.30
N ASN A 178 -1.41 -4.23 12.49
CA ASN A 178 -0.37 -3.21 12.45
C ASN A 178 -0.79 -2.04 11.56
N THR A 179 -0.21 -0.87 11.81
CA THR A 179 -0.21 0.26 10.88
C THR A 179 1.07 0.25 10.04
N VAL A 180 1.06 0.92 8.90
CA VAL A 180 2.12 0.82 7.90
C VAL A 180 2.60 2.21 7.48
N VAL A 181 3.92 2.39 7.48
CA VAL A 181 4.58 3.51 6.80
C VAL A 181 5.37 2.94 5.62
N TRP A 182 4.92 3.24 4.41
CA TRP A 182 5.46 2.67 3.19
C TRP A 182 6.32 3.65 2.41
N LYS A 183 7.58 3.26 2.15
CA LYS A 183 8.50 3.93 1.23
C LYS A 183 8.64 3.08 -0.05
N PRO A 184 7.93 3.40 -1.13
CA PRO A 184 8.06 2.71 -2.42
C PRO A 184 9.38 3.05 -3.12
N ALA A 185 9.69 2.31 -4.18
CA ALA A 185 10.80 2.63 -5.06
C ALA A 185 10.59 3.98 -5.77
N SER A 186 11.68 4.70 -5.99
CA SER A 186 11.66 5.99 -6.69
C SER A 186 11.41 5.86 -8.20
N ASN A 187 11.58 4.67 -8.77
CA ASN A 187 11.39 4.40 -10.20
C ASN A 187 9.91 4.14 -10.56
N THR A 188 9.06 3.80 -9.58
CA THR A 188 7.63 3.47 -9.80
C THR A 188 6.72 4.20 -8.80
N PRO A 189 6.86 5.53 -8.71
CA PRO A 189 6.18 6.32 -7.68
C PRO A 189 4.67 6.45 -7.91
N LEU A 190 4.20 6.53 -9.16
CA LEU A 190 2.79 6.74 -9.47
C LEU A 190 2.00 5.43 -9.33
N THR A 191 2.58 4.29 -9.67
CA THR A 191 2.02 2.96 -9.38
C THR A 191 1.75 2.84 -7.87
N SER A 192 2.67 3.27 -7.04
CA SER A 192 2.47 3.25 -5.58
C SER A 192 1.41 4.24 -5.08
N VAL A 193 1.23 5.39 -5.75
CA VAL A 193 0.12 6.32 -5.47
C VAL A 193 -1.22 5.66 -5.82
N ALA A 194 -1.31 4.99 -6.97
CA ALA A 194 -2.53 4.29 -7.39
C ALA A 194 -2.93 3.20 -6.38
N ILE A 195 -1.97 2.41 -5.89
CA ILE A 195 -2.20 1.41 -4.84
C ILE A 195 -2.68 2.05 -3.54
N ALA A 196 -2.04 3.12 -3.09
CA ALA A 196 -2.42 3.78 -1.85
C ALA A 196 -3.83 4.39 -1.94
N ARG A 197 -4.21 4.99 -3.10
CA ARG A 197 -5.57 5.48 -3.36
C ARG A 197 -6.60 4.36 -3.36
N LEU A 198 -6.27 3.24 -3.96
CA LEU A 198 -7.15 2.07 -3.96
C LEU A 198 -7.41 1.59 -2.52
N LEU A 199 -6.40 1.56 -1.66
CA LEU A 199 -6.55 1.15 -0.26
C LEU A 199 -7.33 2.18 0.56
N ASP A 200 -7.17 3.47 0.29
CA ASP A 200 -7.98 4.56 0.85
C ASP A 200 -9.45 4.40 0.45
N ASP A 201 -9.74 4.19 -0.84
CA ASP A 201 -11.10 3.92 -1.36
C ASP A 201 -11.71 2.61 -0.80
N ALA A 202 -10.87 1.64 -0.44
CA ALA A 202 -11.31 0.42 0.25
C ALA A 202 -11.76 0.67 1.69
N GLY A 203 -11.44 1.84 2.24
CA GLY A 203 -11.79 2.25 3.59
C GLY A 203 -10.71 1.94 4.63
N VAL A 204 -9.45 1.83 4.22
CA VAL A 204 -8.32 1.83 5.17
C VAL A 204 -8.31 3.18 5.88
N PRO A 205 -8.44 3.21 7.22
CA PRO A 205 -8.57 4.48 7.94
C PRO A 205 -7.31 5.36 7.85
N ALA A 206 -7.50 6.66 8.03
CA ALA A 206 -6.44 7.66 8.09
C ALA A 206 -5.32 7.24 9.05
N GLY A 207 -4.06 7.34 8.62
CA GLY A 207 -2.88 6.97 9.40
C GLY A 207 -2.61 5.46 9.51
N VAL A 208 -3.53 4.59 9.09
CA VAL A 208 -3.29 3.13 9.10
C VAL A 208 -2.35 2.71 8.00
N LEU A 209 -2.40 3.40 6.85
CA LEU A 209 -1.41 3.30 5.79
C LEU A 209 -0.95 4.70 5.39
N ASP A 210 0.29 4.99 5.63
CA ASP A 210 0.95 6.20 5.14
C ASP A 210 2.00 5.84 4.07
N ARG A 211 2.10 6.68 3.06
CA ARG A 211 2.99 6.47 1.92
C ARG A 211 3.82 7.72 1.66
N LYS A 212 5.13 7.54 1.56
CA LYS A 212 6.11 8.62 1.29
C LYS A 212 6.95 8.31 0.06
N SER A 213 7.11 9.28 -0.85
CA SER A 213 8.11 9.25 -1.94
C SER A 213 9.42 9.94 -1.51
N GLY A 214 10.53 9.55 -2.13
CA GLY A 214 11.85 10.16 -1.87
C GLY A 214 12.59 9.47 -0.72
N VAL A 215 13.73 10.05 -0.37
CA VAL A 215 14.64 9.54 0.67
C VAL A 215 14.07 9.77 2.06
#